data_ca5f516051618a59195675446b00abc0
#
_entry.id   ca5f516051618a59195675446b00abc0
#
_cell.length_a   1.000
_cell.length_b   1.000
_cell.length_c   1.000
_cell.angle_alpha   90.00
_cell.angle_beta   90.00
_cell.angle_gamma   90.00
#
_symmetry.space_group_name_H-M   'P 1'
#
loop_
_entity.id
_entity.type
_entity.pdbx_description
1 polymer ?
#
loop_
_entity_poly.entity_id
_entity_poly.type
_entity_poly.pdbx_seq_one_letter_code
_entity_poly.pdbx_strand_id
1 'polypeptide(L)'
;KTVADCDYDWQVAKKVGDMAHAQGVSVEGELGCLGSLETMRGDKEDGHGAEVTMTKEMLLTDPDQAADFVAKTQLDALAIAIGTSHGAYKFTRKPTGDILAIDRIKEIHRRIPNTHLVMHGSSSVPQDLLQEIRRHGGEMQDTYGVPGGEIQEAIKHGVRKINIDTDIRLAMT
;
A
#
# COMPACT_ATOMS: atom_id res chain seq x y z
N LYS A 1 7.47 -8.39 -13.47
CA LYS A 1 8.76 -7.70 -13.71
C LYS A 1 9.88 -8.73 -13.89
N THR A 2 10.82 -8.48 -14.80
CA THR A 2 12.03 -9.29 -14.97
C THR A 2 13.11 -8.83 -13.98
N VAL A 3 14.18 -9.62 -13.78
CA VAL A 3 15.32 -9.22 -12.94
C VAL A 3 15.95 -7.91 -13.44
N ALA A 4 15.97 -7.70 -14.76
CA ALA A 4 16.46 -6.46 -15.37
C ALA A 4 15.62 -5.22 -14.98
N ASP A 5 14.30 -5.38 -14.80
CA ASP A 5 13.43 -4.30 -14.36
C ASP A 5 13.70 -3.87 -12.91
N CYS A 6 14.06 -4.83 -12.05
CA CYS A 6 14.44 -4.54 -10.66
C CYS A 6 15.75 -3.75 -10.57
N ASP A 7 16.74 -4.07 -11.41
CA ASP A 7 18.02 -3.35 -11.44
C ASP A 7 17.85 -1.91 -11.92
N TYR A 8 16.98 -1.66 -12.87
CA TYR A 8 16.64 -0.32 -13.31
C TYR A 8 15.94 0.49 -12.20
N ASP A 9 14.96 -0.11 -11.53
CA ASP A 9 14.16 0.55 -10.49
C ASP A 9 15.04 1.06 -9.35
N TRP A 10 15.96 0.25 -8.80
CA TRP A 10 16.80 0.71 -7.69
C TRP A 10 17.85 1.76 -8.13
N GLN A 11 18.35 1.70 -9.38
CA GLN A 11 19.27 2.71 -9.89
C GLN A 11 18.61 4.08 -10.02
N VAL A 12 17.37 4.12 -10.53
CA VAL A 12 16.58 5.35 -10.62
C VAL A 12 16.25 5.87 -9.22
N ALA A 13 15.76 5.01 -8.33
CA ALA A 13 15.43 5.38 -6.95
C ALA A 13 16.65 5.94 -6.20
N LYS A 14 17.83 5.31 -6.35
CA LYS A 14 19.09 5.79 -5.78
C LYS A 14 19.46 7.18 -6.30
N LYS A 15 19.41 7.36 -7.62
CA LYS A 15 19.75 8.67 -8.25
C LYS A 15 18.82 9.78 -7.78
N VAL A 16 17.52 9.52 -7.74
CA VAL A 16 16.52 10.50 -7.25
C VAL A 16 16.76 10.78 -5.76
N GLY A 17 17.02 9.74 -4.96
CA GLY A 17 17.33 9.86 -3.54
C GLY A 17 18.55 10.75 -3.29
N ASP A 18 19.65 10.54 -4.01
CA ASP A 18 20.86 11.36 -3.88
C ASP A 18 20.60 12.84 -4.22
N MET A 19 19.79 13.10 -5.25
CA MET A 19 19.43 14.47 -5.65
C MET A 19 18.54 15.15 -4.59
N ALA A 20 17.57 14.43 -4.03
CA ALA A 20 16.65 14.93 -3.02
C ALA A 20 17.38 15.20 -1.69
N HIS A 21 18.19 14.25 -1.22
CA HIS A 21 18.97 14.37 0.00
C HIS A 21 19.95 15.54 -0.05
N ALA A 22 20.54 15.83 -1.22
CA ALA A 22 21.38 17.01 -1.41
C ALA A 22 20.64 18.34 -1.17
N GLN A 23 19.30 18.32 -1.21
CA GLN A 23 18.44 19.47 -0.93
C GLN A 23 17.71 19.35 0.44
N GLY A 24 18.04 18.36 1.25
CA GLY A 24 17.38 18.11 2.53
C GLY A 24 15.93 17.60 2.40
N VAL A 25 15.59 16.95 1.29
CA VAL A 25 14.27 16.42 1.00
C VAL A 25 14.27 14.89 1.18
N SER A 26 13.32 14.38 1.96
CA SER A 26 13.13 12.94 2.14
C SER A 26 12.52 12.29 0.91
N VAL A 27 12.85 11.01 0.67
CA VAL A 27 12.40 10.25 -0.49
C VAL A 27 11.70 8.97 -0.06
N GLU A 28 10.54 8.74 -0.67
CA GLU A 28 9.79 7.49 -0.58
C GLU A 28 9.98 6.70 -1.88
N GLY A 29 10.22 5.41 -1.74
CA GLY A 29 10.16 4.46 -2.84
C GLY A 29 9.06 3.45 -2.59
N GLU A 30 8.75 2.66 -3.62
CA GLU A 30 7.75 1.59 -3.54
C GLU A 30 8.32 0.27 -4.06
N LEU A 31 8.04 -0.80 -3.34
CA LEU A 31 8.44 -2.14 -3.73
C LEU A 31 7.29 -3.12 -3.51
N GLY A 32 7.00 -3.89 -4.55
CA GLY A 32 5.97 -4.90 -4.56
C GLY A 32 4.86 -4.59 -5.57
N CYS A 33 3.89 -5.48 -5.64
CA CYS A 33 2.73 -5.30 -6.49
C CYS A 33 1.51 -5.10 -5.60
N LEU A 34 0.97 -3.89 -5.58
CA LEU A 34 -0.28 -3.63 -4.88
C LEU A 34 -1.40 -4.49 -5.45
N GLY A 35 -2.26 -4.97 -4.60
CA GLY A 35 -3.38 -5.80 -5.00
C GLY A 35 -4.11 -6.39 -3.82
N SER A 36 -5.33 -6.83 -4.08
CA SER A 36 -6.23 -7.36 -3.06
C SER A 36 -5.98 -8.85 -2.80
N LEU A 37 -5.73 -9.20 -1.56
CA LEU A 37 -5.68 -10.60 -1.11
C LEU A 37 -7.06 -11.28 -1.17
N GLU A 38 -8.16 -10.53 -1.21
CA GLU A 38 -9.51 -11.08 -1.37
C GLU A 38 -9.73 -11.60 -2.79
N THR A 39 -9.37 -10.79 -3.80
CA THR A 39 -9.60 -11.13 -5.21
C THR A 39 -8.42 -11.82 -5.87
N MET A 40 -7.27 -11.86 -5.22
CA MET A 40 -5.99 -12.38 -5.75
C MET A 40 -5.62 -11.74 -7.10
N ARG A 41 -5.88 -10.45 -7.23
CA ARG A 41 -5.56 -9.66 -8.43
C ARG A 41 -4.71 -8.47 -8.06
N GLY A 42 -3.74 -8.17 -8.93
CA GLY A 42 -2.95 -6.94 -8.85
C GLY A 42 -3.80 -5.70 -9.12
N ASP A 43 -3.31 -4.57 -8.65
CA ASP A 43 -3.96 -3.29 -8.88
C ASP A 43 -3.90 -2.89 -10.34
N LYS A 44 -4.94 -2.18 -10.80
CA LYS A 44 -5.01 -1.57 -12.14
C LYS A 44 -4.96 -0.06 -11.98
N GLU A 45 -3.78 0.47 -11.90
CA GLU A 45 -3.57 1.91 -11.93
C GLU A 45 -3.40 2.37 -13.38
N ASP A 46 -4.08 3.44 -13.77
CA ASP A 46 -4.04 4.03 -15.12
C ASP A 46 -4.39 3.07 -16.28
N GLY A 47 -5.21 2.05 -16.01
CA GLY A 47 -5.57 1.06 -17.03
C GLY A 47 -4.49 0.03 -17.34
N HIS A 48 -3.35 0.12 -16.70
CA HIS A 48 -2.25 -0.85 -16.77
C HIS A 48 -2.21 -1.69 -15.48
N GLY A 49 -2.31 -2.99 -15.61
CA GLY A 49 -2.26 -3.92 -14.46
C GLY A 49 -2.25 -5.36 -14.93
N ALA A 50 -1.83 -6.26 -14.04
CA ALA A 50 -1.85 -7.69 -14.34
C ALA A 50 -3.28 -8.23 -14.33
N GLU A 51 -3.80 -8.67 -15.48
CA GLU A 51 -5.07 -9.39 -15.56
C GLU A 51 -4.96 -10.85 -15.08
N VAL A 52 -3.77 -11.25 -14.65
CA VAL A 52 -3.47 -12.61 -14.20
C VAL A 52 -3.80 -12.76 -12.72
N THR A 53 -4.39 -13.89 -12.37
CA THR A 53 -4.51 -14.30 -10.96
C THR A 53 -3.13 -14.45 -10.36
N MET A 54 -2.86 -13.73 -9.28
CA MET A 54 -1.57 -13.71 -8.60
C MET A 54 -1.61 -14.60 -7.35
N THR A 55 -0.47 -15.11 -6.94
CA THR A 55 -0.35 -15.79 -5.66
C THR A 55 -0.26 -14.77 -4.53
N LYS A 56 -0.58 -15.19 -3.29
CA LYS A 56 -0.44 -14.34 -2.11
C LYS A 56 0.96 -13.74 -1.99
N GLU A 57 2.00 -14.53 -2.26
CA GLU A 57 3.39 -14.08 -2.18
C GLU A 57 3.72 -13.00 -3.24
N MET A 58 3.09 -13.05 -4.40
CA MET A 58 3.28 -12.02 -5.44
C MET A 58 2.61 -10.69 -5.09
N LEU A 59 1.59 -10.71 -4.21
CA LEU A 59 0.85 -9.54 -3.74
C LEU A 59 1.40 -8.97 -2.43
N LEU A 60 2.50 -9.52 -1.92
CA LEU A 60 3.16 -9.06 -0.71
C LEU A 60 4.62 -8.73 -0.99
N THR A 61 5.09 -7.62 -0.46
CA THR A 61 6.51 -7.26 -0.55
C THR A 61 7.37 -8.31 0.14
N ASP A 62 8.37 -8.81 -0.56
CA ASP A 62 9.34 -9.76 0.00
C ASP A 62 10.30 -9.04 0.96
N PRO A 63 10.51 -9.54 2.20
CA PRO A 63 11.34 -8.88 3.19
C PRO A 63 12.84 -8.82 2.83
N ASP A 64 13.36 -9.81 2.10
CA ASP A 64 14.76 -9.81 1.65
C ASP A 64 14.96 -8.79 0.53
N GLN A 65 14.02 -8.73 -0.41
CA GLN A 65 14.01 -7.70 -1.46
C GLN A 65 13.89 -6.29 -0.88
N ALA A 66 13.04 -6.09 0.16
CA ALA A 66 12.92 -4.81 0.85
C ALA A 66 14.24 -4.38 1.50
N ALA A 67 14.94 -5.31 2.16
CA ALA A 67 16.24 -5.04 2.78
C ALA A 67 17.31 -4.69 1.73
N ASP A 68 17.39 -5.44 0.64
CA ASP A 68 18.34 -5.19 -0.46
C ASP A 68 18.06 -3.84 -1.14
N PHE A 69 16.78 -3.56 -1.42
CA PHE A 69 16.37 -2.31 -2.06
C PHE A 69 16.75 -1.10 -1.21
N VAL A 70 16.42 -1.09 0.08
CA VAL A 70 16.76 0.01 1.00
C VAL A 70 18.27 0.15 1.17
N ALA A 71 19.02 -0.96 1.27
CA ALA A 71 20.46 -0.92 1.37
C ALA A 71 21.12 -0.27 0.16
N LYS A 72 20.59 -0.50 -1.05
CA LYS A 72 21.08 0.08 -2.30
C LYS A 72 20.65 1.54 -2.50
N THR A 73 19.43 1.89 -2.12
CA THR A 73 18.82 3.19 -2.45
C THR A 73 18.97 4.22 -1.35
N GLN A 74 19.09 3.80 -0.09
CA GLN A 74 19.17 4.68 1.09
C GLN A 74 17.94 5.59 1.24
N LEU A 75 16.75 5.11 0.87
CA LEU A 75 15.49 5.85 0.99
C LEU A 75 15.07 6.02 2.45
N ASP A 76 14.36 7.10 2.74
CA ASP A 76 13.82 7.42 4.07
C ASP A 76 12.57 6.61 4.38
N ALA A 77 11.77 6.32 3.36
CA ALA A 77 10.52 5.59 3.49
C ALA A 77 10.34 4.59 2.35
N LEU A 78 9.71 3.46 2.67
CA LEU A 78 9.39 2.41 1.71
C LEU A 78 7.90 2.06 1.78
N ALA A 79 7.20 2.29 0.68
CA ALA A 79 5.85 1.78 0.48
C ALA A 79 5.91 0.28 0.17
N ILE A 80 5.08 -0.49 0.89
CA ILE A 80 5.06 -1.95 0.85
C ILE A 80 3.69 -2.47 0.48
N ALA A 81 3.65 -3.52 -0.34
CA ALA A 81 2.44 -4.26 -0.66
C ALA A 81 2.11 -5.24 0.48
N ILE A 82 0.95 -5.07 1.10
CA ILE A 82 0.51 -5.79 2.30
C ILE A 82 -0.95 -6.26 2.24
N GLY A 83 -1.51 -6.34 1.03
CA GLY A 83 -2.87 -6.83 0.79
C GLY A 83 -3.90 -5.75 0.50
N THR A 84 -3.47 -4.51 0.29
CA THR A 84 -4.34 -3.38 -0.05
C THR A 84 -4.19 -2.97 -1.52
N SER A 85 -5.24 -2.36 -2.07
CA SER A 85 -5.30 -1.85 -3.44
C SER A 85 -5.84 -0.42 -3.47
N HIS A 86 -5.53 0.32 -4.54
CA HIS A 86 -6.11 1.64 -4.79
C HIS A 86 -7.59 1.55 -5.20
N GLY A 87 -8.25 2.71 -5.28
CA GLY A 87 -9.62 2.84 -5.73
C GLY A 87 -10.67 2.82 -4.59
N ALA A 88 -11.91 3.13 -4.98
CA ALA A 88 -13.04 3.24 -4.06
C ALA A 88 -13.63 1.88 -3.67
N TYR A 89 -13.50 0.89 -4.52
CA TYR A 89 -14.05 -0.46 -4.33
C TYR A 89 -12.93 -1.43 -3.94
N LYS A 90 -12.67 -1.54 -2.61
CA LYS A 90 -11.54 -2.30 -2.07
C LYS A 90 -11.91 -3.74 -1.75
N PHE A 91 -12.88 -3.92 -0.86
CA PHE A 91 -13.31 -5.24 -0.40
C PHE A 91 -14.81 -5.38 -0.58
N THR A 92 -15.26 -6.56 -1.05
CA THR A 92 -16.67 -6.84 -1.33
C THR A 92 -17.41 -7.37 -0.10
N ARG A 93 -16.67 -7.88 0.88
CA ARG A 93 -17.21 -8.36 2.16
C ARG A 93 -16.67 -7.54 3.32
N LYS A 94 -17.46 -7.48 4.40
CA LYS A 94 -17.03 -6.82 5.63
C LYS A 94 -15.76 -7.50 6.18
N PRO A 95 -14.68 -6.74 6.40
CA PRO A 95 -13.45 -7.29 6.98
C PRO A 95 -13.66 -7.92 8.35
N THR A 96 -12.97 -9.03 8.60
CA THR A 96 -13.00 -9.76 9.87
C THR A 96 -11.74 -9.62 10.71
N GLY A 97 -10.82 -8.70 10.32
CA GLY A 97 -9.57 -8.44 11.03
C GLY A 97 -8.37 -9.17 10.42
N ASP A 98 -8.45 -9.54 9.15
CA ASP A 98 -7.46 -10.31 8.41
C ASP A 98 -7.08 -9.69 7.05
N ILE A 99 -7.30 -8.39 6.91
CA ILE A 99 -7.03 -7.67 5.66
C ILE A 99 -5.54 -7.41 5.46
N LEU A 100 -4.89 -6.85 6.48
CA LEU A 100 -3.48 -6.53 6.40
C LEU A 100 -2.60 -7.74 6.75
N ALA A 101 -1.55 -7.94 5.98
CA ALA A 101 -0.51 -8.93 6.27
C ALA A 101 0.42 -8.43 7.40
N ILE A 102 -0.10 -8.33 8.62
CA ILE A 102 0.60 -7.74 9.78
C ILE A 102 1.93 -8.44 10.05
N ASP A 103 2.00 -9.77 9.93
CA ASP A 103 3.25 -10.50 10.15
C ASP A 103 4.30 -10.17 9.09
N ARG A 104 3.87 -9.87 7.86
CA ARG A 104 4.76 -9.37 6.81
C ARG A 104 5.31 -7.97 7.14
N ILE A 105 4.49 -7.08 7.68
CA ILE A 105 4.92 -5.75 8.17
C ILE A 105 5.98 -5.90 9.25
N LYS A 106 5.74 -6.75 10.25
CA LYS A 106 6.70 -7.04 11.33
C LYS A 106 8.03 -7.54 10.81
N GLU A 107 7.99 -8.49 9.86
CA GLU A 107 9.19 -9.10 9.30
C GLU A 107 10.00 -8.07 8.49
N ILE A 108 9.35 -7.25 7.66
CA ILE A 108 10.01 -6.18 6.92
C ILE A 108 10.62 -5.16 7.89
N HIS A 109 9.85 -4.68 8.88
CA HIS A 109 10.36 -3.69 9.83
C HIS A 109 11.54 -4.22 10.64
N ARG A 110 11.56 -5.51 10.99
CA ARG A 110 12.70 -6.12 11.68
C ARG A 110 13.99 -6.05 10.86
N ARG A 111 13.89 -6.11 9.52
CA ARG A 111 15.04 -6.06 8.61
C ARG A 111 15.50 -4.66 8.27
N ILE A 112 14.57 -3.70 8.23
CA ILE A 112 14.84 -2.29 7.92
C ILE A 112 14.28 -1.36 9.02
N PRO A 113 14.75 -1.48 10.27
CA PRO A 113 14.15 -0.80 11.41
C PRO A 113 14.27 0.74 11.37
N ASN A 114 15.19 1.26 10.57
CA ASN A 114 15.46 2.69 10.42
C ASN A 114 14.73 3.32 9.22
N THR A 115 14.02 2.53 8.41
CA THR A 115 13.24 3.03 7.27
C THR A 115 11.77 3.06 7.64
N HIS A 116 11.09 4.17 7.39
CA HIS A 116 9.67 4.31 7.62
C HIS A 116 8.87 3.46 6.62
N LEU A 117 7.93 2.66 7.11
CA LEU A 117 7.04 1.92 6.23
C LEU A 117 5.81 2.76 5.85
N VAL A 118 5.38 2.62 4.61
CA VAL A 118 4.22 3.33 4.06
C VAL A 118 3.19 2.31 3.57
N MET A 119 1.92 2.62 3.82
CA MET A 119 0.77 1.86 3.33
C MET A 119 0.03 2.66 2.27
N HIS A 120 -0.17 2.06 1.10
CA HIS A 120 -1.05 2.57 0.05
C HIS A 120 -2.43 1.91 0.11
N GLY A 121 -3.42 2.51 -0.55
CA GLY A 121 -4.76 1.96 -0.66
C GLY A 121 -5.48 1.74 0.68
N SER A 122 -5.23 2.56 1.67
CA SER A 122 -5.55 2.29 3.08
C SER A 122 -6.79 3.02 3.61
N SER A 123 -7.64 3.59 2.74
CA SER A 123 -8.91 4.21 3.16
C SER A 123 -9.78 3.22 3.93
N SER A 124 -10.42 3.70 4.99
CA SER A 124 -11.30 2.91 5.86
C SER A 124 -12.72 2.75 5.32
N VAL A 125 -13.11 3.61 4.39
CA VAL A 125 -14.43 3.67 3.75
C VAL A 125 -15.55 3.70 4.80
N PRO A 126 -15.74 4.85 5.48
CA PRO A 126 -16.75 4.99 6.53
C PRO A 126 -18.15 4.68 6.00
N GLN A 127 -18.84 3.71 6.61
CA GLN A 127 -20.10 3.20 6.11
C GLN A 127 -21.26 4.19 6.31
N ASP A 128 -21.18 5.04 7.31
CA ASP A 128 -22.13 6.12 7.57
C ASP A 128 -22.12 7.17 6.44
N LEU A 129 -20.94 7.53 5.93
CA LEU A 129 -20.82 8.43 4.79
C LEU A 129 -21.39 7.81 3.51
N LEU A 130 -21.14 6.51 3.26
CA LEU A 130 -21.77 5.82 2.13
C LEU A 130 -23.28 5.82 2.22
N GLN A 131 -23.83 5.60 3.42
CA GLN A 131 -25.29 5.64 3.63
C GLN A 131 -25.86 7.05 3.41
N GLU A 132 -25.14 8.09 3.84
CA GLU A 132 -25.56 9.47 3.64
C GLU A 132 -25.59 9.85 2.15
N ILE A 133 -24.57 9.49 1.39
CA ILE A 133 -24.51 9.69 -0.06
C ILE A 133 -25.71 9.00 -0.75
N ARG A 134 -25.98 7.75 -0.40
CA ARG A 134 -27.13 7.00 -0.94
C ARG A 134 -28.47 7.61 -0.59
N ARG A 135 -28.62 8.13 0.64
CA ARG A 135 -29.83 8.83 1.09
C ARG A 135 -30.15 10.05 0.23
N HIS A 136 -29.12 10.71 -0.27
CA HIS A 136 -29.22 11.85 -1.16
C HIS A 136 -29.20 11.53 -2.65
N GLY A 137 -29.37 10.24 -3.02
CA GLY A 137 -29.49 9.80 -4.41
C GLY A 137 -28.17 9.43 -5.10
N GLY A 138 -27.08 9.40 -4.37
CA GLY A 138 -25.80 8.93 -4.91
C GLY A 138 -25.79 7.41 -5.11
N GLU A 139 -25.29 6.97 -6.26
CA GLU A 139 -25.17 5.55 -6.58
C GLU A 139 -23.77 5.04 -6.25
N MET A 140 -23.63 4.35 -5.13
CA MET A 140 -22.41 3.68 -4.74
C MET A 140 -22.69 2.21 -4.40
N GLN A 141 -21.84 1.32 -4.95
CA GLN A 141 -21.88 -0.10 -4.61
C GLN A 141 -21.39 -0.33 -3.18
N ASP A 142 -21.74 -1.49 -2.61
CA ASP A 142 -21.18 -1.89 -1.32
C ASP A 142 -19.68 -2.10 -1.43
N THR A 143 -18.96 -1.45 -0.56
CA THR A 143 -17.51 -1.56 -0.47
C THR A 143 -17.06 -1.32 0.95
N TYR A 144 -15.98 -1.97 1.35
CA TYR A 144 -15.38 -1.85 2.67
C TYR A 144 -13.91 -1.47 2.52
N GLY A 145 -13.39 -0.77 3.47
CA GLY A 145 -11.98 -0.38 3.52
C GLY A 145 -11.20 -1.14 4.59
N VAL A 146 -10.01 -0.64 4.87
CA VAL A 146 -9.12 -1.20 5.88
C VAL A 146 -9.63 -0.83 7.27
N PRO A 147 -9.85 -1.80 8.18
CA PRO A 147 -10.30 -1.50 9.54
C PRO A 147 -9.29 -0.63 10.31
N GLY A 148 -9.79 0.39 11.01
CA GLY A 148 -8.94 1.28 11.82
C GLY A 148 -8.08 0.54 12.86
N GLY A 149 -8.58 -0.56 13.42
CA GLY A 149 -7.82 -1.40 14.35
C GLY A 149 -6.60 -2.06 13.71
N GLU A 150 -6.71 -2.52 12.46
CA GLU A 150 -5.58 -3.08 11.71
C GLU A 150 -4.55 -2.00 11.34
N ILE A 151 -5.01 -0.79 10.98
CA ILE A 151 -4.13 0.37 10.75
C ILE A 151 -3.34 0.70 12.02
N GLN A 152 -4.02 0.76 13.19
CA GLN A 152 -3.38 1.01 14.47
C GLN A 152 -2.35 -0.08 14.82
N GLU A 153 -2.64 -1.34 14.50
CA GLU A 153 -1.68 -2.42 14.69
C GLU A 153 -0.46 -2.28 13.77
N ALA A 154 -0.66 -1.94 12.50
CA ALA A 154 0.43 -1.69 11.56
C ALA A 154 1.35 -0.54 12.02
N ILE A 155 0.79 0.52 12.61
CA ILE A 155 1.54 1.65 13.17
C ILE A 155 2.50 1.20 14.28
N LYS A 156 2.12 0.24 15.12
CA LYS A 156 3.00 -0.32 16.16
C LYS A 156 4.21 -1.05 15.58
N HIS A 157 4.14 -1.45 14.31
CA HIS A 157 5.15 -2.25 13.63
C HIS A 157 5.86 -1.51 12.48
N GLY A 158 6.07 -0.19 12.62
CA GLY A 158 6.95 0.57 11.74
C GLY A 158 6.25 1.37 10.63
N VAL A 159 4.94 1.21 10.44
CA VAL A 159 4.20 2.08 9.53
C VAL A 159 4.12 3.49 10.09
N ARG A 160 4.48 4.49 9.28
CA ARG A 160 4.52 5.91 9.66
C ARG A 160 3.75 6.82 8.73
N LYS A 161 3.40 6.33 7.54
CA LYS A 161 2.59 7.05 6.56
C LYS A 161 1.50 6.12 6.03
N ILE A 162 0.28 6.64 5.96
CA ILE A 162 -0.90 5.89 5.49
C ILE A 162 -1.58 6.74 4.43
N ASN A 163 -1.60 6.25 3.20
CA ASN A 163 -2.19 6.97 2.08
C ASN A 163 -3.69 6.66 1.99
N ILE A 164 -4.50 7.70 2.06
CA ILE A 164 -5.95 7.64 1.92
C ILE A 164 -6.41 8.63 0.82
N ASP A 165 -7.37 8.22 0.02
CA ASP A 165 -8.03 9.06 -0.97
C ASP A 165 -9.57 8.98 -0.82
N THR A 166 -10.11 7.78 -0.83
CA THR A 166 -11.56 7.53 -0.77
C THR A 166 -12.19 8.17 0.46
N ASP A 167 -11.57 8.10 1.63
CA ASP A 167 -12.11 8.69 2.86
C ASP A 167 -12.23 10.22 2.74
N ILE A 168 -11.24 10.87 2.10
CA ILE A 168 -11.28 12.32 1.87
C ILE A 168 -12.39 12.66 0.87
N ARG A 169 -12.52 11.91 -0.21
CA ARG A 169 -13.59 12.13 -1.21
C ARG A 169 -14.95 11.98 -0.59
N LEU A 170 -15.19 10.92 0.18
CA LEU A 170 -16.46 10.69 0.87
C LEU A 170 -16.79 11.79 1.87
N ALA A 171 -15.79 12.32 2.57
CA ALA A 171 -16.00 13.41 3.52
C ALA A 171 -16.25 14.78 2.86
N MET A 172 -15.90 14.94 1.58
CA MET A 172 -16.08 16.18 0.82
C MET A 172 -17.38 16.20 0.00
N THR A 173 -18.02 15.05 -0.21
CA THR A 173 -19.26 14.90 -0.97
C THR A 173 -20.48 15.15 -0.10
#